data_45017bf5dc12e7f15701340249d53607
#
_entry.id   45017bf5dc12e7f15701340249d53607
#
_cell.length_a   1.000
_cell.length_b   1.000
_cell.length_c   1.000
_cell.angle_alpha   90.00
_cell.angle_beta   90.00
_cell.angle_gamma   90.00
#
_symmetry.space_group_name_H-M   'P 1'
#
loop_
_entity.id
_entity.type
_entity.pdbx_description
1 polymer ?
#
loop_
_entity_poly.entity_id
_entity_poly.type
_entity_poly.pdbx_seq_one_letter_code
_entity_poly.pdbx_strand_id
1 'polypeptide(L)'
;MKAKKIGAILLASVMAVSMVPAMSVSAADAKRVCFVARASSDTFAAWLTTEMKKQAEKYDDIELTCVSGEGDDNKENGLLEDCITKQYDLVIVQSNNNGAQAPMCSSL
;
A
#
# COMPACT_ATOMS: atom_id res chain seq x y z
N MET A 1 -51.33 3.44 -30.55
CA MET A 1 -50.28 2.42 -30.70
C MET A 1 -48.95 2.96 -31.13
N LYS A 2 -48.92 4.08 -31.69
CA LYS A 2 -47.66 4.66 -32.12
C LYS A 2 -46.96 5.42 -31.03
N ALA A 3 -47.68 5.83 -30.05
CA ALA A 3 -47.13 6.70 -29.01
C ALA A 3 -46.14 6.00 -28.10
N LYS A 4 -46.14 4.71 -28.13
CA LYS A 4 -45.30 3.97 -27.20
C LYS A 4 -43.82 4.10 -27.45
N LYS A 5 -43.46 4.56 -28.60
CA LYS A 5 -42.04 4.67 -28.93
C LYS A 5 -41.33 5.80 -28.22
N ILE A 6 -42.08 6.72 -27.75
CA ILE A 6 -41.50 7.95 -27.22
C ILE A 6 -40.80 7.72 -25.88
N GLY A 7 -41.28 6.76 -25.13
CA GLY A 7 -40.69 6.54 -23.80
C GLY A 7 -39.25 6.07 -23.79
N ALA A 8 -38.81 5.48 -24.85
CA ALA A 8 -37.47 4.93 -24.89
C ALA A 8 -36.37 5.97 -24.97
N ILE A 9 -36.69 7.14 -25.43
CA ILE A 9 -35.67 8.15 -25.68
C ILE A 9 -35.22 8.83 -24.42
N LEU A 10 -36.10 8.92 -23.45
CA LEU A 10 -35.82 9.65 -22.21
C LEU A 10 -34.78 8.97 -21.36
N LEU A 11 -34.61 7.70 -21.50
CA LEU A 11 -33.70 6.96 -20.66
C LEU A 11 -32.26 7.25 -20.97
N ALA A 12 -31.96 7.59 -22.18
CA ALA A 12 -30.56 7.80 -22.57
C ALA A 12 -29.96 9.06 -21.98
N SER A 13 -30.75 10.06 -21.71
CA SER A 13 -30.24 11.33 -21.25
C SER A 13 -29.84 11.32 -19.77
N VAL A 14 -30.43 10.41 -19.02
CA VAL A 14 -30.18 10.39 -17.57
C VAL A 14 -28.80 9.84 -17.23
N MET A 15 -28.29 9.02 -18.08
CA MET A 15 -27.02 8.34 -17.81
C MET A 15 -25.82 9.29 -17.85
N ALA A 16 -25.93 10.34 -18.59
CA ALA A 16 -24.80 11.23 -18.78
C ALA A 16 -24.43 12.06 -17.54
N VAL A 17 -25.40 12.24 -16.68
CA VAL A 17 -25.21 13.15 -15.55
C VAL A 17 -24.44 12.52 -14.38
N SER A 18 -24.47 11.21 -14.30
CA SER A 18 -23.82 10.51 -13.21
C SER A 18 -22.32 10.40 -13.34
N MET A 19 -21.78 10.87 -14.42
CA MET A 19 -20.35 10.77 -14.69
C MET A 19 -19.57 11.96 -14.17
N VAL A 20 -19.83 12.32 -12.94
CA VAL A 20 -18.94 13.26 -12.27
C VAL A 20 -17.70 12.46 -11.89
N PRO A 21 -16.56 12.74 -12.48
CA PRO A 21 -15.35 12.08 -12.07
C PRO A 21 -15.07 12.50 -10.65
N ALA A 22 -15.17 11.56 -9.75
CA ALA A 22 -14.57 11.77 -8.47
C ALA A 22 -13.10 12.03 -8.72
N MET A 23 -12.63 13.17 -8.33
CA MET A 23 -11.22 13.51 -8.38
C MET A 23 -10.48 12.67 -7.33
N SER A 24 -10.59 11.37 -7.44
CA SER A 24 -9.76 10.50 -6.65
C SER A 24 -8.34 10.60 -7.21
N VAL A 25 -7.42 10.99 -6.35
CA VAL A 25 -6.00 10.78 -6.64
C VAL A 25 -5.89 9.31 -7.03
N SER A 26 -5.47 9.05 -8.24
CA SER A 26 -5.32 7.69 -8.73
C SER A 26 -4.36 6.96 -7.79
N ALA A 27 -4.76 5.80 -7.30
CA ALA A 27 -3.88 4.95 -6.50
C ALA A 27 -2.57 4.61 -7.25
N ALA A 28 -2.56 4.77 -8.57
CA ALA A 28 -1.38 4.59 -9.41
C ALA A 28 -0.29 5.64 -9.15
N ASP A 29 -0.64 6.81 -8.61
CA ASP A 29 0.31 7.88 -8.34
C ASP A 29 0.85 7.82 -6.90
N ALA A 30 0.27 7.00 -6.04
CA ALA A 30 0.72 6.84 -4.67
C ALA A 30 2.07 6.11 -4.63
N LYS A 31 2.96 6.59 -3.77
CA LYS A 31 4.24 5.93 -3.51
C LYS A 31 4.01 4.73 -2.60
N ARG A 32 4.50 3.59 -3.01
CA ARG A 32 4.36 2.35 -2.27
C ARG A 32 5.56 2.18 -1.35
N VAL A 33 5.27 2.20 -0.05
CA VAL A 33 6.29 2.09 1.00
C VAL A 33 6.05 0.82 1.79
N CYS A 34 7.10 0.04 2.01
CA CYS A 34 7.04 -1.14 2.88
C CYS A 34 7.89 -0.93 4.11
N PHE A 35 7.30 -1.13 5.28
CA PHE A 35 8.04 -1.20 6.53
C PHE A 35 8.17 -2.66 6.98
N VAL A 36 9.41 -3.12 7.08
CA VAL A 36 9.74 -4.46 7.56
C VAL A 36 10.19 -4.35 9.01
N ALA A 37 9.32 -4.72 9.93
CA ALA A 37 9.61 -4.74 11.35
C ALA A 37 10.34 -6.02 11.74
N ARG A 38 11.17 -5.96 12.77
CA ARG A 38 11.92 -7.15 13.23
C ARG A 38 11.02 -8.18 13.89
N ALA A 39 10.10 -7.75 14.75
CA ALA A 39 9.17 -8.67 15.41
C ALA A 39 7.94 -7.95 15.93
N SER A 40 6.76 -8.52 15.74
CA SER A 40 5.50 -7.94 16.24
C SER A 40 5.38 -8.06 17.77
N SER A 41 6.05 -9.02 18.37
CA SER A 41 6.08 -9.21 19.84
C SER A 41 7.02 -8.24 20.56
N ASP A 42 7.88 -7.56 19.84
CA ASP A 42 8.78 -6.55 20.39
C ASP A 42 8.00 -5.26 20.63
N THR A 43 8.00 -4.78 21.87
CA THR A 43 7.23 -3.60 22.28
C THR A 43 7.58 -2.36 21.45
N PHE A 44 8.86 -2.15 21.21
CA PHE A 44 9.31 -1.00 20.41
C PHE A 44 8.91 -1.14 18.95
N ALA A 45 9.08 -2.33 18.37
CA ALA A 45 8.70 -2.59 16.99
C ALA A 45 7.18 -2.44 16.78
N ALA A 46 6.38 -2.91 17.73
CA ALA A 46 4.93 -2.77 17.70
C ALA A 46 4.50 -1.30 17.80
N TRP A 47 5.12 -0.54 18.68
CA TRP A 47 4.88 0.89 18.81
C TRP A 47 5.26 1.63 17.52
N LEU A 48 6.43 1.36 17.00
CA LEU A 48 6.91 1.99 15.77
C LEU A 48 5.99 1.72 14.58
N THR A 49 5.54 0.46 14.43
CA THR A 49 4.59 0.08 13.40
C THR A 49 3.28 0.88 13.51
N THR A 50 2.77 1.01 14.73
CA THR A 50 1.55 1.76 15.00
C THR A 50 1.71 3.24 14.65
N GLU A 51 2.83 3.84 15.05
CA GLU A 51 3.09 5.25 14.76
C GLU A 51 3.31 5.50 13.26
N MET A 52 3.99 4.60 12.57
CA MET A 52 4.17 4.71 11.13
C MET A 52 2.84 4.67 10.38
N LYS A 53 1.93 3.77 10.76
CA LYS A 53 0.59 3.70 10.18
C LYS A 53 -0.18 5.01 10.38
N LYS A 54 -0.15 5.51 11.60
CA LYS A 54 -0.77 6.78 11.97
C LYS A 54 -0.24 7.97 11.15
N GLN A 55 1.08 8.02 10.96
CA GLN A 55 1.68 9.08 10.18
C GLN A 55 1.35 8.96 8.69
N ALA A 56 1.35 7.74 8.16
CA ALA A 56 1.02 7.50 6.75
C ALA A 56 -0.41 7.94 6.41
N GLU A 57 -1.36 7.80 7.34
CA GLU A 57 -2.75 8.24 7.15
C GLU A 57 -2.89 9.74 6.85
N LYS A 58 -1.87 10.53 7.15
CA LYS A 58 -1.87 11.98 6.89
C LYS A 58 -1.49 12.34 5.46
N TYR A 59 -1.10 11.37 4.65
CA TYR A 59 -0.59 11.58 3.30
C TYR A 59 -1.35 10.71 2.31
N ASP A 60 -2.07 11.34 1.41
CA ASP A 60 -2.87 10.64 0.41
C ASP A 60 -2.01 10.01 -0.70
N ASP A 61 -0.77 10.45 -0.82
CA ASP A 61 0.18 10.01 -1.83
C ASP A 61 1.13 8.92 -1.35
N ILE A 62 0.88 8.34 -0.17
CA ILE A 62 1.67 7.25 0.39
C ILE A 62 0.78 6.05 0.69
N GLU A 63 1.16 4.90 0.16
CA GLU A 63 0.56 3.61 0.49
C GLU A 63 1.57 2.82 1.33
N LEU A 64 1.32 2.70 2.62
CA LEU A 64 2.20 2.00 3.55
C LEU A 64 1.73 0.57 3.80
N THR A 65 2.64 -0.38 3.60
CA THR A 65 2.47 -1.78 3.99
C THR A 65 3.45 -2.09 5.11
N CYS A 66 2.97 -2.69 6.20
CA CYS A 66 3.80 -3.10 7.32
C CYS A 66 3.80 -4.63 7.42
N VAL A 67 4.99 -5.21 7.48
CA VAL A 67 5.21 -6.65 7.64
C VAL A 67 6.22 -6.89 8.76
N SER A 68 6.29 -8.10 9.28
CA SER A 68 7.16 -8.43 10.40
C SER A 68 7.93 -9.72 10.18
N GLY A 69 9.22 -9.68 10.48
CA GLY A 69 10.10 -10.84 10.41
C GLY A 69 10.00 -11.80 11.60
N GLU A 70 9.26 -11.42 12.63
CA GLU A 70 8.98 -12.24 13.82
C GLU A 70 10.25 -12.76 14.53
N GLY A 71 11.33 -11.98 14.48
CA GLY A 71 12.59 -12.34 15.12
C GLY A 71 13.40 -13.40 14.37
N ASP A 72 13.00 -13.75 13.16
CA ASP A 72 13.65 -14.76 12.31
C ASP A 72 14.35 -14.06 11.14
N ASP A 73 15.68 -14.22 11.07
CA ASP A 73 16.49 -13.59 10.03
C ASP A 73 16.12 -14.03 8.62
N ASN A 74 15.79 -15.31 8.45
CA ASN A 74 15.42 -15.85 7.15
C ASN A 74 14.07 -15.32 6.71
N LYS A 75 13.13 -15.21 7.62
CA LYS A 75 11.81 -14.63 7.34
C LYS A 75 11.94 -13.15 6.97
N GLU A 76 12.74 -12.40 7.72
CA GLU A 76 12.96 -10.98 7.44
C GLU A 76 13.62 -10.80 6.06
N ASN A 77 14.65 -11.59 5.74
CA ASN A 77 15.27 -11.57 4.42
C ASN A 77 14.29 -11.93 3.30
N GLY A 78 13.43 -12.91 3.53
CA GLY A 78 12.37 -13.27 2.56
C GLY A 78 11.40 -12.11 2.31
N LEU A 79 11.06 -11.34 3.35
CA LEU A 79 10.22 -10.15 3.21
C LEU A 79 10.93 -9.05 2.42
N LEU A 80 12.25 -8.89 2.59
CA LEU A 80 13.03 -7.95 1.80
C LEU A 80 13.10 -8.36 0.32
N GLU A 81 13.27 -9.65 0.04
CA GLU A 81 13.19 -10.18 -1.33
C GLU A 81 11.81 -9.90 -1.96
N ASP A 82 10.75 -10.09 -1.19
CA ASP A 82 9.40 -9.75 -1.64
C ASP A 82 9.26 -8.27 -1.99
N CYS A 83 9.89 -7.39 -1.23
CA CYS A 83 9.90 -5.97 -1.53
C CYS A 83 10.56 -5.65 -2.87
N ILE A 84 11.63 -6.35 -3.21
CA ILE A 84 12.29 -6.22 -4.52
C ILE A 84 11.33 -6.70 -5.63
N THR A 85 10.76 -7.88 -5.46
CA THR A 85 9.87 -8.49 -6.44
C THR A 85 8.63 -7.63 -6.70
N LYS A 86 8.07 -7.06 -5.63
CA LYS A 86 6.87 -6.20 -5.70
C LYS A 86 7.18 -4.77 -6.09
N GLN A 87 8.43 -4.43 -6.26
CA GLN A 87 8.89 -3.11 -6.73
C GLN A 87 8.34 -1.95 -5.89
N TYR A 88 8.54 -2.03 -4.57
CA TYR A 88 8.24 -0.91 -3.70
C TYR A 88 9.13 0.29 -4.00
N ASP A 89 8.58 1.49 -3.87
CA ASP A 89 9.34 2.73 -4.09
C ASP A 89 10.31 3.02 -2.95
N LEU A 90 9.97 2.60 -1.74
CA LEU A 90 10.79 2.75 -0.54
C LEU A 90 10.59 1.57 0.39
N VAL A 91 11.68 1.07 0.95
CA VAL A 91 11.64 0.03 1.98
C VAL A 91 12.33 0.55 3.23
N ILE A 92 11.63 0.49 4.35
CA ILE A 92 12.14 0.87 5.66
C ILE A 92 12.34 -0.42 6.45
N VAL A 93 13.55 -0.64 6.94
CA VAL A 93 13.93 -1.88 7.59
C VAL A 93 14.29 -1.63 9.04
N GLN A 94 13.63 -2.34 9.96
CA GLN A 94 14.07 -2.48 11.32
C GLN A 94 14.75 -3.84 11.43
N SER A 95 16.07 -3.86 11.34
CA SER A 95 16.84 -5.08 11.28
C SER A 95 16.78 -5.88 12.59
N ASN A 96 16.54 -7.17 12.47
CA ASN A 96 16.70 -8.12 13.58
C ASN A 96 18.18 -8.44 13.79
N ASN A 97 18.91 -8.60 12.70
CA ASN A 97 20.35 -8.91 12.70
C ASN A 97 21.04 -8.18 11.57
N ASN A 98 21.82 -7.17 11.88
CA ASN A 98 22.46 -6.33 10.87
C ASN A 98 23.34 -7.13 9.90
N GLY A 99 24.03 -8.16 10.41
CA GLY A 99 24.86 -9.02 9.55
C GLY A 99 24.06 -9.80 8.52
N ALA A 100 22.83 -10.16 8.85
CA ALA A 100 21.96 -10.89 7.95
C ALA A 100 21.21 -9.99 6.97
N GLN A 101 20.74 -8.83 7.42
CA GLN A 101 19.91 -7.95 6.60
C GLN A 101 20.70 -6.98 5.73
N ALA A 102 21.90 -6.55 6.14
CA ALA A 102 22.66 -5.55 5.38
C ALA A 102 22.94 -5.98 3.93
N PRO A 103 23.32 -7.23 3.63
CA PRO A 103 23.49 -7.67 2.25
C PRO A 103 22.21 -7.60 1.43
N MET A 104 21.08 -7.91 2.05
CA MET A 104 19.76 -7.85 1.39
C MET A 104 19.37 -6.41 1.07
N CYS A 105 19.62 -5.48 1.98
CA CYS A 105 19.36 -4.07 1.77
C CYS A 105 20.17 -3.49 0.60
N SER A 106 21.37 -4.03 0.36
CA SER A 106 22.19 -3.59 -0.77
C SER A 106 21.61 -4.00 -2.13
N SER A 107 20.65 -4.92 -2.14
CA SER A 107 19.98 -5.39 -3.35
C SER A 107 18.69 -4.64 -3.64
N LEU A 108 18.23 -3.83 -2.71
CA LEU A 108 17.03 -2.99 -2.87
C LEU A 108 17.34 -1.75 -3.69
#